data_151edbdd7229613c64eefdb8189427ae
#
_entry.id   151edbdd7229613c64eefdb8189427ae
#
_cell.length_a   1.000
_cell.length_b   1.000
_cell.length_c   1.000
_cell.angle_alpha   90.00
_cell.angle_beta   90.00
_cell.angle_gamma   90.00
#
_symmetry.space_group_name_H-M   'P 1'
#
loop_
_entity.id
_entity.type
_entity.pdbx_description
1 polymer ?
#
loop_
_entity_poly.entity_id
_entity_poly.type
_entity_poly.pdbx_seq_one_letter_code
_entity_poly.pdbx_strand_id
1 'polypeptide(L)'
;MKRKAFIQQSIVSTGGLFLLKDTFAQDKGKVFGHNNITYRLDEKWGQLDTNIHPVNDCHEMVQDSRGRIVLLTNETKNNILIYSKSGRLLSYWGTEYPGAHGLTIQKNGHEDFLFITDTQLHQVYKTTNKGK
;
A
#
# COMPACT_ATOMS: atom_id res chain seq x y z
N MET A 1 8.16 -40.99 46.92
CA MET A 1 8.36 -39.98 45.90
C MET A 1 7.61 -38.72 46.23
N LYS A 2 8.27 -37.61 46.18
CA LYS A 2 7.95 -36.42 46.96
C LYS A 2 6.94 -35.51 46.27
N ARG A 3 5.74 -35.38 46.78
CA ARG A 3 4.67 -34.48 46.32
C ARG A 3 5.07 -33.01 46.14
N LYS A 4 6.17 -32.59 46.80
CA LYS A 4 6.68 -31.21 46.67
C LYS A 4 7.30 -30.86 45.31
N ALA A 5 7.82 -31.83 44.56
CA ALA A 5 8.42 -31.56 43.24
C ALA A 5 7.38 -31.31 42.15
N PHE A 6 6.16 -31.85 42.30
CA PHE A 6 5.09 -31.65 41.27
C PHE A 6 4.45 -30.26 41.36
N ILE A 7 4.38 -29.68 42.54
CA ILE A 7 3.77 -28.34 42.73
C ILE A 7 4.70 -27.24 42.20
N GLN A 8 6.01 -27.42 42.27
CA GLN A 8 6.97 -26.43 41.77
C GLN A 8 7.02 -26.33 40.22
N GLN A 9 6.74 -27.43 39.51
CA GLN A 9 6.68 -27.41 38.07
C GLN A 9 5.40 -26.78 37.49
N SER A 10 4.31 -26.83 38.24
CA SER A 10 3.03 -26.25 37.84
C SER A 10 2.98 -24.72 37.95
N ILE A 11 3.80 -24.12 38.81
CA ILE A 11 3.83 -22.65 38.98
C ILE A 11 4.66 -21.96 37.91
N VAL A 12 5.67 -22.63 37.36
CA VAL A 12 6.51 -22.06 36.31
C VAL A 12 5.79 -22.00 34.93
N SER A 13 4.85 -22.93 34.70
CA SER A 13 4.10 -22.94 33.43
C SER A 13 2.96 -21.91 33.37
N THR A 14 2.46 -21.43 34.50
CA THR A 14 1.41 -20.40 34.53
C THR A 14 1.95 -18.98 34.45
N GLY A 15 3.20 -18.75 34.86
CA GLY A 15 3.84 -17.42 34.74
C GLY A 15 4.23 -17.03 33.34
N GLY A 16 4.46 -18.00 32.43
CA GLY A 16 4.84 -17.74 31.05
C GLY A 16 3.68 -17.32 30.14
N LEU A 17 2.45 -17.60 30.55
CA LEU A 17 1.28 -17.31 29.72
C LEU A 17 0.75 -15.87 29.88
N PHE A 18 1.17 -15.17 30.92
CA PHE A 18 0.75 -13.78 31.19
C PHE A 18 1.62 -12.73 30.49
N LEU A 19 2.77 -13.10 29.95
CA LEU A 19 3.68 -12.14 29.28
C LEU A 19 3.44 -11.98 27.78
N LEU A 20 2.46 -12.67 27.21
CA LEU A 20 2.15 -12.58 25.77
C LEU A 20 0.95 -11.68 25.44
N LYS A 21 0.41 -10.94 26.41
CA LYS A 21 -0.78 -10.10 26.17
C LYS A 21 -0.52 -8.66 25.75
N ASP A 22 0.72 -8.19 25.75
CA ASP A 22 0.99 -6.76 25.53
C ASP A 22 1.78 -6.41 24.27
N THR A 23 1.91 -7.30 23.31
CA THR A 23 2.74 -7.03 22.12
C THR A 23 1.98 -6.61 20.87
N PHE A 24 0.69 -6.36 20.95
CA PHE A 24 -0.04 -5.68 19.88
C PHE A 24 -0.47 -4.29 20.33
N ALA A 25 0.48 -3.44 20.67
CA ALA A 25 0.25 -2.01 20.61
C ALA A 25 -0.01 -1.67 19.15
N GLN A 26 -1.27 -1.67 18.76
CA GLN A 26 -1.71 -1.20 17.46
C GLN A 26 -1.28 0.26 17.39
N ASP A 27 -0.32 0.56 16.52
CA ASP A 27 0.13 1.92 16.26
C ASP A 27 -1.11 2.73 15.85
N LYS A 28 -1.61 3.52 16.80
CA LYS A 28 -2.78 4.36 16.58
C LYS A 28 -2.33 5.55 15.77
N GLY A 29 -2.18 5.37 14.45
CA GLY A 29 -1.74 6.41 13.51
C GLY A 29 -2.38 7.77 13.80
N LYS A 30 -1.70 8.84 13.41
CA LYS A 30 -2.16 10.22 13.62
C LYS A 30 -3.56 10.44 13.07
N VAL A 31 -4.42 11.05 13.86
CA VAL A 31 -5.78 11.39 13.48
C VAL A 31 -5.82 12.85 13.03
N PHE A 32 -6.43 13.11 11.88
CA PHE A 32 -6.61 14.43 11.27
C PHE A 32 -8.09 14.69 11.02
N GLY A 33 -8.47 15.93 10.84
CA GLY A 33 -9.82 16.34 10.51
C GLY A 33 -10.41 17.30 11.52
N HIS A 34 -11.64 17.73 11.27
CA HIS A 34 -12.37 18.65 12.12
C HIS A 34 -13.87 18.32 12.08
N ASN A 35 -14.58 18.82 13.08
CA ASN A 35 -16.01 18.53 13.28
C ASN A 35 -16.25 17.02 13.39
N ASN A 36 -17.21 16.50 12.63
CA ASN A 36 -17.63 15.10 12.67
C ASN A 36 -16.89 14.20 11.65
N ILE A 37 -15.92 14.76 10.91
CA ILE A 37 -15.18 14.04 9.88
C ILE A 37 -13.72 13.95 10.34
N THR A 38 -13.27 12.74 10.65
CA THR A 38 -11.90 12.47 11.05
C THR A 38 -11.31 11.34 10.20
N TYR A 39 -10.01 11.45 9.93
CA TYR A 39 -9.22 10.50 9.16
C TYR A 39 -8.06 10.01 9.99
N ARG A 40 -7.72 8.75 9.86
CA ARG A 40 -6.50 8.19 10.45
C ARG A 40 -5.48 8.01 9.33
N LEU A 41 -4.28 8.52 9.54
CA LEU A 41 -3.15 8.26 8.66
C LEU A 41 -2.61 6.85 8.92
N ASP A 42 -2.51 6.05 7.87
CA ASP A 42 -1.81 4.77 7.86
C ASP A 42 -0.49 4.96 7.09
N GLU A 43 0.56 5.30 7.82
CA GLU A 43 1.89 5.57 7.24
C GLU A 43 2.54 4.30 6.63
N LYS A 44 2.03 3.13 6.96
CA LYS A 44 2.57 1.83 6.51
C LYS A 44 1.67 1.11 5.50
N TRP A 45 0.64 1.81 5.00
CA TRP A 45 -0.28 1.20 4.06
C TRP A 45 0.43 0.71 2.79
N GLY A 46 1.25 1.52 2.16
CA GLY A 46 1.99 1.16 0.95
C GLY A 46 3.20 0.29 1.26
N GLN A 47 3.06 -1.02 1.07
CA GLN A 47 4.13 -2.00 1.30
C GLN A 47 5.06 -2.04 0.07
N LEU A 48 5.99 -1.09 0.00
CA LEU A 48 6.92 -0.90 -1.10
C LEU A 48 8.37 -0.96 -0.59
N ASP A 49 9.18 -1.78 -1.23
CA ASP A 49 10.63 -1.68 -1.07
C ASP A 49 11.17 -0.69 -2.11
N THR A 50 11.48 0.52 -1.67
CA THR A 50 11.96 1.60 -2.54
C THR A 50 13.37 1.37 -3.10
N ASN A 51 14.14 0.43 -2.56
CA ASN A 51 15.42 0.04 -3.14
C ASN A 51 15.23 -0.78 -4.41
N ILE A 52 14.13 -1.55 -4.48
CA ILE A 52 13.78 -2.38 -5.64
C ILE A 52 12.87 -1.62 -6.60
N HIS A 53 11.88 -0.93 -6.06
CA HIS A 53 10.87 -0.16 -6.80
C HIS A 53 10.92 1.31 -6.35
N PRO A 54 11.87 2.09 -6.83
CA PRO A 54 11.94 3.51 -6.47
C PRO A 54 10.69 4.23 -6.95
N VAL A 55 10.34 5.30 -6.26
CA VAL A 55 9.27 6.23 -6.67
C VAL A 55 9.79 7.66 -6.56
N ASN A 56 9.33 8.50 -7.44
CA ASN A 56 9.60 9.93 -7.42
C ASN A 56 8.34 10.67 -7.84
N ASP A 57 8.07 11.82 -7.24
CA ASP A 57 6.91 12.67 -7.53
C ASP A 57 5.63 11.86 -7.83
N CYS A 58 5.09 11.22 -6.79
CA CYS A 58 3.83 10.49 -6.88
C CYS A 58 2.67 11.49 -6.93
N HIS A 59 2.15 11.76 -8.12
CA HIS A 59 1.17 12.83 -8.33
C HIS A 59 -0.27 12.38 -8.16
N GLU A 60 -0.62 11.19 -8.62
CA GLU A 60 -2.03 10.78 -8.66
C GLU A 60 -2.25 9.29 -8.44
N MET A 61 -3.43 8.96 -7.91
CA MET A 61 -3.90 7.58 -7.73
C MET A 61 -5.33 7.44 -8.21
N VAL A 62 -5.63 6.28 -8.82
CA VAL A 62 -7.00 5.89 -9.19
C VAL A 62 -7.31 4.50 -8.68
N GLN A 63 -8.60 4.21 -8.46
CA GLN A 63 -9.05 2.86 -8.15
C GLN A 63 -9.63 2.20 -9.39
N ASP A 64 -9.13 1.01 -9.75
CA ASP A 64 -9.61 0.25 -10.89
C ASP A 64 -10.92 -0.52 -10.60
N SER A 65 -11.49 -1.16 -11.64
CA SER A 65 -12.72 -1.95 -11.54
C SER A 65 -12.61 -3.15 -10.59
N ARG A 66 -11.39 -3.61 -10.31
CA ARG A 66 -11.11 -4.72 -9.39
C ARG A 66 -10.85 -4.24 -7.96
N GLY A 67 -10.99 -2.94 -7.71
CA GLY A 67 -10.74 -2.33 -6.40
C GLY A 67 -9.26 -2.21 -6.03
N ARG A 68 -8.34 -2.34 -7.00
CA ARG A 68 -6.91 -2.12 -6.80
C ARG A 68 -6.60 -0.64 -6.88
N ILE A 69 -5.55 -0.20 -6.23
CA ILE A 69 -5.07 1.17 -6.30
C ILE A 69 -3.94 1.24 -7.32
N VAL A 70 -4.08 2.12 -8.29
CA VAL A 70 -3.07 2.40 -9.33
C VAL A 70 -2.43 3.73 -9.00
N LEU A 71 -1.13 3.74 -8.73
CA LEU A 71 -0.33 4.92 -8.43
C LEU A 71 0.49 5.31 -9.64
N LEU A 72 0.52 6.60 -9.96
CA LEU A 72 1.39 7.19 -10.98
C LEU A 72 2.58 7.90 -10.32
N THR A 73 3.77 7.68 -10.88
CA THR A 73 5.01 8.36 -10.51
C THR A 73 5.81 8.69 -11.78
N ASN A 74 6.64 9.73 -11.74
CA ASN A 74 7.55 10.05 -12.85
C ASN A 74 8.89 9.28 -12.79
N GLU A 75 9.02 8.30 -11.89
CA GLU A 75 10.17 7.40 -11.85
C GLU A 75 10.12 6.43 -13.06
N THR A 76 11.11 6.55 -13.96
CA THR A 76 11.15 5.82 -15.23
C THR A 76 11.54 4.34 -15.10
N LYS A 77 11.78 3.83 -13.92
CA LYS A 77 11.93 2.39 -13.69
C LYS A 77 10.58 1.70 -13.48
N ASN A 78 9.57 2.43 -13.05
CA ASN A 78 8.23 1.93 -12.76
C ASN A 78 7.20 3.06 -12.64
N ASN A 79 6.83 3.68 -13.75
CA ASN A 79 5.87 4.79 -13.73
C ASN A 79 4.51 4.45 -13.12
N ILE A 80 4.09 3.19 -13.21
CA ILE A 80 2.82 2.71 -12.67
C ILE A 80 3.07 1.60 -11.65
N LEU A 81 2.51 1.76 -10.46
CA LEU A 81 2.49 0.74 -9.42
C LEU A 81 1.04 0.37 -9.08
N ILE A 82 0.74 -0.91 -9.02
CA ILE A 82 -0.61 -1.41 -8.74
C ILE A 82 -0.61 -2.14 -7.40
N TYR A 83 -1.42 -1.63 -6.47
CA TYR A 83 -1.54 -2.16 -5.12
C TYR A 83 -2.89 -2.86 -4.88
N SER A 84 -2.90 -3.84 -4.00
CA SER A 84 -4.14 -4.31 -3.39
C SER A 84 -4.75 -3.23 -2.49
N LYS A 85 -6.00 -3.40 -2.08
CA LYS A 85 -6.64 -2.53 -1.07
C LYS A 85 -5.88 -2.49 0.27
N SER A 86 -5.14 -3.54 0.60
CA SER A 86 -4.33 -3.63 1.82
C SER A 86 -2.90 -3.08 1.67
N GLY A 87 -2.60 -2.40 0.56
CA GLY A 87 -1.30 -1.77 0.34
C GLY A 87 -0.19 -2.68 -0.18
N ARG A 88 -0.46 -3.98 -0.43
CA ARG A 88 0.54 -4.89 -1.00
C ARG A 88 0.75 -4.57 -2.47
N LEU A 89 1.99 -4.36 -2.91
CA LEU A 89 2.35 -4.22 -4.32
C LEU A 89 2.00 -5.52 -5.07
N LEU A 90 1.25 -5.42 -6.15
CA LEU A 90 0.80 -6.54 -7.00
C LEU A 90 1.56 -6.61 -8.32
N SER A 91 1.79 -5.45 -8.95
CA SER A 91 2.51 -5.33 -10.20
C SER A 91 2.97 -3.89 -10.41
N TYR A 92 3.89 -3.71 -11.34
CA TYR A 92 4.40 -2.42 -11.78
C TYR A 92 4.81 -2.48 -13.24
N TRP A 93 4.84 -1.32 -13.92
CA TRP A 93 5.25 -1.19 -15.32
C TRP A 93 5.45 0.29 -15.68
N GLY A 94 5.92 0.53 -16.90
CA GLY A 94 6.10 1.85 -17.50
C GLY A 94 7.51 2.40 -17.25
N THR A 95 8.12 2.85 -18.33
CA THR A 95 9.45 3.46 -18.34
C THR A 95 9.48 4.69 -19.26
N GLU A 96 8.34 4.99 -19.90
CA GLU A 96 8.22 5.92 -21.02
C GLU A 96 7.71 7.31 -20.62
N TYR A 97 7.34 7.52 -19.34
CA TYR A 97 6.65 8.73 -18.89
C TYR A 97 7.52 9.54 -17.91
N PRO A 98 8.59 10.21 -18.39
CA PRO A 98 9.52 10.94 -17.49
C PRO A 98 8.90 12.16 -16.80
N GLY A 99 7.86 12.73 -17.40
CA GLY A 99 7.07 13.84 -16.84
C GLY A 99 5.66 13.41 -16.44
N ALA A 100 5.46 12.15 -16.06
CA ALA A 100 4.15 11.65 -15.64
C ALA A 100 3.56 12.51 -14.52
N HIS A 101 2.35 13.06 -14.73
CA HIS A 101 1.76 14.02 -13.82
C HIS A 101 0.28 13.74 -13.53
N GLY A 102 -0.56 13.52 -14.54
CA GLY A 102 -1.98 13.26 -14.35
C GLY A 102 -2.36 11.83 -14.69
N LEU A 103 -3.28 11.25 -13.91
CA LEU A 103 -3.80 9.91 -14.12
C LEU A 103 -5.32 9.89 -14.01
N THR A 104 -6.00 9.43 -15.06
CA THR A 104 -7.44 9.23 -15.05
C THR A 104 -7.77 7.83 -15.54
N ILE A 105 -8.87 7.25 -15.06
CA ILE A 105 -9.30 5.91 -15.44
C ILE A 105 -10.68 5.93 -16.09
N GLN A 106 -10.82 5.26 -17.21
CA GLN A 106 -12.10 4.93 -17.82
C GLN A 106 -12.42 3.44 -17.60
N LYS A 107 -13.48 3.17 -16.85
CA LYS A 107 -13.97 1.81 -16.59
C LYS A 107 -15.03 1.45 -17.62
N ASN A 108 -14.86 0.36 -18.35
CA ASN A 108 -15.83 -0.07 -19.34
C ASN A 108 -16.37 -1.49 -19.14
N GLY A 109 -16.23 -2.05 -17.93
CA GLY A 109 -16.78 -3.33 -17.50
C GLY A 109 -15.92 -4.56 -17.85
N HIS A 110 -15.20 -4.55 -18.95
CA HIS A 110 -14.33 -5.66 -19.37
C HIS A 110 -12.85 -5.33 -19.18
N GLU A 111 -12.47 -4.10 -19.48
CA GLU A 111 -11.11 -3.62 -19.38
C GLU A 111 -11.10 -2.15 -18.97
N ASP A 112 -10.22 -1.80 -18.04
CA ASP A 112 -10.01 -0.42 -17.65
C ASP A 112 -8.92 0.21 -18.51
N PHE A 113 -9.14 1.46 -18.94
CA PHE A 113 -8.15 2.25 -19.64
C PHE A 113 -7.64 3.36 -18.72
N LEU A 114 -6.34 3.50 -18.68
CA LEU A 114 -5.65 4.61 -18.01
C LEU A 114 -5.35 5.70 -19.04
N PHE A 115 -5.56 6.94 -18.64
CA PHE A 115 -5.08 8.10 -19.38
C PHE A 115 -4.00 8.77 -18.55
N ILE A 116 -2.80 8.79 -19.06
CA ILE A 116 -1.61 9.34 -18.42
C ILE A 116 -1.23 10.62 -19.15
N THR A 117 -1.11 11.73 -18.42
CA THR A 117 -0.54 12.96 -18.97
C THR A 117 0.92 13.06 -18.60
N ASP A 118 1.75 13.40 -19.59
CA ASP A 118 3.17 13.66 -19.39
C ASP A 118 3.46 15.14 -19.72
N THR A 119 3.90 15.89 -18.71
CA THR A 119 4.15 17.33 -18.84
C THR A 119 5.50 17.64 -19.50
N GLN A 120 6.45 16.72 -19.44
CA GLN A 120 7.76 16.88 -20.08
C GLN A 120 7.67 16.58 -21.59
N LEU A 121 6.91 15.55 -21.97
CA LEU A 121 6.71 15.15 -23.36
C LEU A 121 5.53 15.87 -24.02
N HIS A 122 4.72 16.62 -23.25
CA HIS A 122 3.49 17.30 -23.71
C HIS A 122 2.52 16.33 -24.40
N GLN A 123 2.30 15.16 -23.83
CA GLN A 123 1.51 14.08 -24.40
C GLN A 123 0.47 13.53 -23.43
N VAL A 124 -0.56 12.93 -23.99
CA VAL A 124 -1.55 12.13 -23.27
C VAL A 124 -1.53 10.71 -23.84
N TYR A 125 -1.36 9.74 -23.00
CA TYR A 125 -1.32 8.34 -23.37
C TYR A 125 -2.59 7.64 -22.91
N LYS A 126 -3.16 6.80 -23.75
CA LYS A 126 -4.21 5.85 -23.39
C LYS A 126 -3.62 4.44 -23.35
N THR A 127 -3.74 3.77 -22.24
CA THR A 127 -3.20 2.42 -22.07
C THR A 127 -4.17 1.57 -21.25
N THR A 128 -4.01 0.26 -21.27
CA THR A 128 -4.67 -0.64 -20.32
C THR A 128 -3.92 -0.64 -18.99
N ASN A 129 -4.49 -1.31 -17.95
CA ASN A 129 -3.78 -1.57 -16.69
C ASN A 129 -2.50 -2.44 -16.85
N LYS A 130 -2.15 -2.85 -18.07
CA LYS A 130 -0.95 -3.64 -18.39
C LYS A 130 0.03 -2.89 -19.32
N GLY A 131 -0.20 -1.60 -19.54
CA GLY A 131 0.65 -0.79 -20.41
C GLY A 131 0.53 -1.09 -21.91
N LYS A 132 -0.65 -1.51 -22.38
CA LYS A 132 -0.90 -1.83 -23.80
C LYS A 132 -1.86 -0.85 -24.42
#